data_c8c2f4ebcc1a3a494c429942ec347c17
#
_entry.id   c8c2f4ebcc1a3a494c429942ec347c17
#
_cell.length_a   1.000
_cell.length_b   1.000
_cell.length_c   1.000
_cell.angle_alpha   90.00
_cell.angle_beta   90.00
_cell.angle_gamma   90.00
#
_symmetry.space_group_name_H-M   'P 1'
#
loop_
_entity.id
_entity.type
_entity.pdbx_description
1 polymer ?
#
loop_
_entity_poly.entity_id
_entity_poly.type
_entity_poly.pdbx_seq_one_letter_code
_entity_poly.pdbx_strand_id
1 'polypeptide(L)'
;MKVGKDLINEIDGSVPATGEVLAWWLGQHSFIIKIKDRIIYIDPYLSDKDKRLISPFIKPEELTNAHIILGTHDHSDHIDRPAWPAIAKASPSAKFAIPEAVKKNVIEATGVSADRVIGMNDPETKEICSVKISAVASAHEFLAPDPKTGFYPCLGYVIEYGGVTVYHSGDCCIYDGLASKLKKWKIDLAFLPINGRDALRYTTGCIGNMTFQEAADLAGPLNFGLTIPSHYDMFAGNRENPKSFTDYMAAKYPTCKTMIPRYTTVFSVKAR
;
A
#
# COMPACT_ATOMS: atom_id res chain seq x y z
N MET A 1 10.94 -17.68 -5.30
CA MET A 1 11.10 -16.35 -4.67
C MET A 1 12.33 -15.71 -5.28
N LYS A 2 12.17 -14.58 -5.95
CA LYS A 2 13.28 -13.80 -6.54
C LYS A 2 13.63 -12.64 -5.62
N VAL A 3 14.89 -12.19 -5.65
CA VAL A 3 15.40 -11.11 -4.80
C VAL A 3 16.33 -10.20 -5.61
N GLY A 4 16.55 -8.98 -5.13
CA GLY A 4 17.50 -8.05 -5.72
C GLY A 4 17.24 -7.82 -7.21
N LYS A 5 18.33 -7.79 -7.99
CA LYS A 5 18.28 -7.57 -9.44
C LYS A 5 17.46 -8.59 -10.21
N ASP A 6 17.37 -9.84 -9.75
CA ASP A 6 16.55 -10.86 -10.43
C ASP A 6 15.05 -10.55 -10.32
N LEU A 7 14.61 -9.97 -9.19
CA LEU A 7 13.25 -9.50 -9.03
C LEU A 7 12.98 -8.26 -9.91
N ILE A 8 13.90 -7.31 -9.94
CA ILE A 8 13.78 -6.12 -10.81
C ILE A 8 13.70 -6.54 -12.28
N ASN A 9 14.56 -7.44 -12.73
CA ASN A 9 14.54 -7.97 -14.10
C ASN A 9 13.24 -8.71 -14.44
N GLU A 10 12.66 -9.45 -13.48
CA GLU A 10 11.34 -10.08 -13.66
C GLU A 10 10.25 -9.03 -13.83
N ILE A 11 10.24 -8.01 -12.97
CA ILE A 11 9.24 -6.93 -13.05
C ILE A 11 9.36 -6.21 -14.39
N ASP A 12 10.58 -5.89 -14.83
CA ASP A 12 10.83 -5.19 -16.10
C ASP A 12 10.40 -6.04 -17.30
N GLY A 13 10.73 -7.32 -17.31
CA GLY A 13 10.38 -8.26 -18.38
C GLY A 13 8.92 -8.72 -18.38
N SER A 14 8.16 -8.48 -17.31
CA SER A 14 6.74 -8.86 -17.23
C SER A 14 5.86 -7.89 -18.02
N VAL A 15 4.97 -8.43 -18.87
CA VAL A 15 4.07 -7.61 -19.69
C VAL A 15 2.61 -7.88 -19.30
N PRO A 16 1.96 -6.95 -18.59
CA PRO A 16 0.52 -7.06 -18.31
C PRO A 16 -0.30 -7.04 -19.61
N ALA A 17 -1.32 -7.87 -19.69
CA ALA A 17 -2.30 -7.76 -20.78
C ALA A 17 -3.15 -6.48 -20.64
N THR A 18 -3.90 -6.14 -21.68
CA THR A 18 -4.84 -5.01 -21.61
C THR A 18 -5.88 -5.27 -20.51
N GLY A 19 -6.07 -4.29 -19.64
CA GLY A 19 -6.96 -4.41 -18.49
C GLY A 19 -6.46 -5.38 -17.40
N GLU A 20 -5.15 -5.56 -17.28
CA GLU A 20 -4.54 -6.43 -16.27
C GLU A 20 -3.55 -5.64 -15.41
N VAL A 21 -3.51 -5.96 -14.13
CA VAL A 21 -2.46 -5.57 -13.19
C VAL A 21 -1.67 -6.80 -12.77
N LEU A 22 -0.35 -6.70 -12.83
CA LEU A 22 0.57 -7.63 -12.17
C LEU A 22 0.98 -7.06 -10.82
N ALA A 23 1.08 -7.90 -9.79
CA ALA A 23 1.45 -7.47 -8.47
C ALA A 23 2.45 -8.43 -7.79
N TRP A 24 3.31 -7.88 -6.94
CA TRP A 24 4.28 -8.58 -6.09
C TRP A 24 4.19 -8.06 -4.67
N TRP A 25 4.23 -8.94 -3.70
CA TRP A 25 4.24 -8.59 -2.29
C TRP A 25 5.66 -8.62 -1.73
N LEU A 26 6.05 -7.57 -1.03
CA LEU A 26 7.36 -7.43 -0.38
C LEU A 26 7.32 -7.66 1.13
N GLY A 27 6.20 -8.15 1.67
CA GLY A 27 5.94 -8.24 3.11
C GLY A 27 5.27 -6.98 3.65
N GLN A 28 4.78 -7.05 4.89
CA GLN A 28 4.08 -5.97 5.57
C GLN A 28 2.91 -5.43 4.70
N HIS A 29 2.87 -4.14 4.45
CA HIS A 29 1.92 -3.49 3.54
C HIS A 29 2.59 -3.03 2.23
N SER A 30 3.78 -3.58 1.93
CA SER A 30 4.61 -3.18 0.78
C SER A 30 4.25 -3.98 -0.47
N PHE A 31 3.83 -3.30 -1.53
CA PHE A 31 3.48 -3.93 -2.81
C PHE A 31 4.14 -3.23 -3.99
N ILE A 32 4.42 -4.01 -5.03
CA ILE A 32 4.74 -3.50 -6.37
C ILE A 32 3.55 -3.84 -7.25
N ILE A 33 3.09 -2.89 -8.05
CA ILE A 33 2.12 -3.14 -9.11
C ILE A 33 2.68 -2.68 -10.45
N LYS A 34 2.39 -3.43 -11.50
CA LYS A 34 2.66 -3.06 -12.88
C LYS A 34 1.38 -3.10 -13.70
N ILE A 35 1.04 -1.97 -14.30
CA ILE A 35 -0.13 -1.82 -15.18
C ILE A 35 0.38 -1.22 -16.49
N LYS A 36 0.21 -1.90 -17.61
CA LYS A 36 0.84 -1.53 -18.87
C LYS A 36 2.36 -1.32 -18.65
N ASP A 37 2.83 -0.10 -18.89
CA ASP A 37 4.22 0.33 -18.79
C ASP A 37 4.56 1.06 -17.47
N ARG A 38 3.62 1.18 -16.53
CA ARG A 38 3.85 1.88 -15.27
C ARG A 38 4.11 0.90 -14.13
N ILE A 39 5.20 1.13 -13.42
CA ILE A 39 5.61 0.39 -12.22
C ILE A 39 5.46 1.32 -11.03
N ILE A 40 4.66 0.91 -10.07
CA ILE A 40 4.31 1.67 -8.87
C ILE A 40 4.69 0.85 -7.66
N TYR A 41 5.48 1.42 -6.77
CA TYR A 41 5.81 0.86 -5.47
C TYR A 41 4.95 1.55 -4.42
N ILE A 42 4.27 0.75 -3.59
CA ILE A 42 3.40 1.25 -2.53
C ILE A 42 4.02 0.84 -1.21
N ASP A 43 4.30 1.82 -0.36
CA ASP A 43 4.91 1.64 0.96
C ASP A 43 6.17 0.74 0.94
N PRO A 44 7.16 1.00 0.07
CA PRO A 44 8.34 0.14 -0.04
C PRO A 44 9.21 0.24 1.23
N TYR A 45 9.10 -0.76 2.11
CA TYR A 45 9.90 -0.88 3.32
C TYR A 45 11.15 -1.73 3.06
N LEU A 46 12.26 -1.09 2.74
CA LEU A 46 13.50 -1.72 2.28
C LEU A 46 14.68 -1.60 3.25
N SER A 47 14.55 -0.80 4.31
CA SER A 47 15.55 -0.75 5.37
C SER A 47 15.60 -2.05 6.15
N ASP A 48 16.80 -2.58 6.35
CA ASP A 48 17.03 -3.73 7.21
C ASP A 48 17.16 -3.25 8.67
N LYS A 49 16.19 -3.61 9.50
CA LYS A 49 16.11 -3.20 10.91
C LYS A 49 15.93 -4.40 11.81
N ASP A 50 16.51 -4.35 13.00
CA ASP A 50 16.63 -5.46 13.96
C ASP A 50 15.31 -6.15 14.37
N LYS A 51 14.17 -5.48 14.24
CA LYS A 51 12.87 -6.06 14.66
C LYS A 51 12.11 -6.74 13.52
N ARG A 52 12.63 -6.71 12.29
CA ARG A 52 11.98 -7.38 11.16
C ARG A 52 12.12 -8.89 11.26
N LEU A 53 11.03 -9.61 10.99
CA LEU A 53 11.04 -11.06 10.83
C LEU A 53 11.39 -11.49 9.40
N ILE A 54 11.18 -10.61 8.44
CA ILE A 54 11.38 -10.83 7.01
C ILE A 54 12.39 -9.80 6.51
N SER A 55 13.54 -10.25 6.03
CA SER A 55 14.56 -9.37 5.44
C SER A 55 14.06 -8.72 4.15
N PRO A 56 14.58 -7.52 3.79
CA PRO A 56 14.22 -6.88 2.53
C PRO A 56 14.59 -7.74 1.32
N PHE A 57 13.69 -7.82 0.34
CA PHE A 57 13.91 -8.59 -0.89
C PHE A 57 14.67 -7.81 -1.98
N ILE A 58 14.73 -6.49 -1.85
CA ILE A 58 15.41 -5.56 -2.76
C ILE A 58 16.19 -4.58 -1.89
N LYS A 59 17.44 -4.29 -2.25
CA LYS A 59 18.16 -3.17 -1.63
C LYS A 59 17.66 -1.86 -2.23
N PRO A 60 17.67 -0.74 -1.47
CA PRO A 60 17.23 0.55 -1.99
C PRO A 60 17.92 0.97 -3.30
N GLU A 61 19.21 0.66 -3.46
CA GLU A 61 20.02 0.98 -4.64
C GLU A 61 19.67 0.12 -5.86
N GLU A 62 18.99 -1.00 -5.67
CA GLU A 62 18.58 -1.91 -6.75
C GLU A 62 17.21 -1.55 -7.32
N LEU A 63 16.44 -0.67 -6.65
CA LEU A 63 15.13 -0.23 -7.09
C LEU A 63 15.27 0.81 -8.22
N THR A 64 15.53 0.35 -9.45
CA THR A 64 15.90 1.19 -10.60
C THR A 64 14.76 1.50 -11.56
N ASN A 65 13.60 0.89 -11.37
CA ASN A 65 12.50 0.86 -12.35
C ASN A 65 11.20 1.54 -11.89
N ALA A 66 11.22 2.27 -10.77
CA ALA A 66 10.02 2.94 -10.30
C ALA A 66 9.63 4.14 -11.18
N HIS A 67 8.36 4.23 -11.52
CA HIS A 67 7.74 5.43 -12.05
C HIS A 67 7.11 6.27 -10.93
N ILE A 68 6.48 5.59 -9.96
CA ILE A 68 5.80 6.22 -8.82
C ILE A 68 6.13 5.44 -7.56
N ILE A 69 6.43 6.16 -6.48
CA ILE A 69 6.52 5.66 -5.12
C ILE A 69 5.36 6.29 -4.32
N LEU A 70 4.52 5.47 -3.73
CA LEU A 70 3.45 5.93 -2.85
C LEU A 70 3.85 5.65 -1.41
N GLY A 71 3.74 6.66 -0.55
CA GLY A 71 3.86 6.54 0.90
C GLY A 71 2.52 6.90 1.53
N THR A 72 1.93 6.00 2.30
CA THR A 72 0.58 6.20 2.85
C THR A 72 0.56 7.05 4.10
N HIS A 73 1.58 6.98 4.94
CA HIS A 73 1.72 7.78 6.17
C HIS A 73 3.16 7.72 6.70
N ASP A 74 3.49 8.55 7.69
CA ASP A 74 4.84 8.77 8.16
C ASP A 74 5.29 7.78 9.27
N HIS A 75 5.03 6.50 9.08
CA HIS A 75 5.69 5.43 9.82
C HIS A 75 6.82 4.81 9.01
N SER A 76 7.82 4.28 9.71
CA SER A 76 9.07 3.83 9.07
C SER A 76 8.92 2.64 8.13
N ASP A 77 7.87 1.85 8.27
CA ASP A 77 7.53 0.71 7.43
C ASP A 77 6.61 1.06 6.25
N HIS A 78 6.28 2.38 6.08
CA HIS A 78 5.51 2.94 4.96
C HIS A 78 6.28 4.05 4.23
N ILE A 79 6.73 5.10 4.93
CA ILE A 79 7.69 6.07 4.41
C ILE A 79 9.06 5.74 5.01
N ASP A 80 9.79 4.85 4.34
CA ASP A 80 11.12 4.39 4.75
C ASP A 80 12.18 5.46 4.47
N ARG A 81 12.21 6.49 5.34
CA ARG A 81 13.08 7.65 5.18
C ARG A 81 14.56 7.30 4.96
N PRO A 82 15.17 6.29 5.66
CA PRO A 82 16.55 5.90 5.38
C PRO A 82 16.78 5.33 3.98
N ALA A 83 15.79 4.64 3.40
CA ALA A 83 15.90 4.04 2.07
C ALA A 83 15.64 5.03 0.93
N TRP A 84 14.81 6.03 1.14
CA TRP A 84 14.33 6.94 0.10
C TRP A 84 15.44 7.70 -0.67
N PRO A 85 16.53 8.19 -0.05
CA PRO A 85 17.63 8.84 -0.79
C PRO A 85 18.25 7.91 -1.85
N ALA A 86 18.48 6.64 -1.47
CA ALA A 86 19.06 5.66 -2.39
C ALA A 86 18.06 5.26 -3.49
N ILE A 87 16.78 5.08 -3.15
CA ILE A 87 15.69 4.86 -4.12
C ILE A 87 15.61 6.03 -5.10
N ALA A 88 15.62 7.26 -4.62
CA ALA A 88 15.55 8.46 -5.45
C ALA A 88 16.74 8.57 -6.42
N LYS A 89 17.90 8.11 -6.00
CA LYS A 89 19.11 8.06 -6.85
C LYS A 89 19.01 6.93 -7.88
N ALA A 90 18.52 5.75 -7.48
CA ALA A 90 18.41 4.57 -8.35
C ALA A 90 17.31 4.73 -9.40
N SER A 91 16.19 5.39 -9.05
CA SER A 91 15.07 5.72 -9.95
C SER A 91 14.95 7.24 -10.12
N PRO A 92 15.81 7.89 -10.93
CA PRO A 92 15.92 9.34 -10.98
C PRO A 92 14.67 10.06 -11.51
N SER A 93 13.85 9.38 -12.29
CA SER A 93 12.60 9.93 -12.84
C SER A 93 11.37 9.66 -11.97
N ALA A 94 11.49 8.85 -10.93
CA ALA A 94 10.37 8.49 -10.08
C ALA A 94 9.76 9.70 -9.37
N LYS A 95 8.42 9.76 -9.30
CA LYS A 95 7.67 10.71 -8.48
C LYS A 95 7.26 10.04 -7.18
N PHE A 96 7.27 10.80 -6.10
CA PHE A 96 6.91 10.35 -4.75
C PHE A 96 5.61 11.03 -4.35
N ALA A 97 4.54 10.27 -4.14
CA ALA A 97 3.27 10.83 -3.68
C ALA A 97 3.00 10.40 -2.23
N ILE A 98 2.73 11.37 -1.37
CA ILE A 98 2.57 11.21 0.08
C ILE A 98 1.49 12.13 0.61
N PRO A 99 1.01 11.96 1.84
CA PRO A 99 0.11 12.95 2.45
C PRO A 99 0.75 14.34 2.51
N GLU A 100 0.00 15.38 2.12
CA GLU A 100 0.47 16.77 2.17
C GLU A 100 0.88 17.17 3.59
N ALA A 101 0.18 16.64 4.60
CA ALA A 101 0.45 16.90 6.01
C ALA A 101 1.89 16.56 6.44
N VAL A 102 2.54 15.58 5.81
CA VAL A 102 3.89 15.13 6.19
C VAL A 102 4.96 15.52 5.17
N LYS A 103 4.59 16.11 4.04
CA LYS A 103 5.46 16.37 2.89
C LYS A 103 6.70 17.16 3.25
N LYS A 104 6.56 18.28 3.97
CA LYS A 104 7.69 19.12 4.37
C LYS A 104 8.72 18.33 5.17
N ASN A 105 8.27 17.62 6.19
CA ASN A 105 9.14 16.84 7.09
C ASN A 105 9.85 15.69 6.34
N VAL A 106 9.15 15.05 5.39
CA VAL A 106 9.73 13.97 4.59
C VAL A 106 10.81 14.52 3.64
N ILE A 107 10.57 15.64 2.96
CA ILE A 107 11.57 16.29 2.10
C ILE A 107 12.82 16.66 2.91
N GLU A 108 12.64 17.31 4.06
CA GLU A 108 13.75 17.72 4.94
C GLU A 108 14.56 16.52 5.45
N ALA A 109 13.88 15.41 5.81
CA ALA A 109 14.53 14.23 6.35
C ALA A 109 15.21 13.34 5.30
N THR A 110 14.71 13.34 4.06
CA THR A 110 15.23 12.45 3.00
C THR A 110 16.11 13.13 2.00
N GLY A 111 16.01 14.47 1.85
CA GLY A 111 16.70 15.21 0.81
C GLY A 111 16.22 14.89 -0.62
N VAL A 112 15.10 14.19 -0.77
CA VAL A 112 14.47 13.99 -2.09
C VAL A 112 14.01 15.34 -2.62
N SER A 113 14.37 15.65 -3.88
CA SER A 113 14.05 16.95 -4.49
C SER A 113 12.55 17.25 -4.44
N ALA A 114 12.19 18.45 -4.01
CA ALA A 114 10.81 18.88 -3.76
C ALA A 114 9.91 18.81 -5.01
N ASP A 115 10.47 18.99 -6.21
CA ASP A 115 9.76 18.85 -7.49
C ASP A 115 9.35 17.41 -7.82
N ARG A 116 9.95 16.45 -7.13
CA ARG A 116 9.62 15.02 -7.24
C ARG A 116 8.60 14.56 -6.19
N VAL A 117 8.39 15.32 -5.11
CA VAL A 117 7.49 14.95 -4.03
C VAL A 117 6.15 15.67 -4.19
N ILE A 118 5.11 14.88 -4.39
CA ILE A 118 3.74 15.34 -4.64
C ILE A 118 2.92 15.08 -3.37
N GLY A 119 2.47 16.16 -2.73
CA GLY A 119 1.54 16.06 -1.60
C GLY A 119 0.13 15.77 -2.09
N MET A 120 -0.59 14.96 -1.34
CA MET A 120 -1.99 14.60 -1.61
C MET A 120 -2.84 14.73 -0.34
N ASN A 121 -4.12 14.96 -0.52
CA ASN A 121 -5.09 14.97 0.58
C ASN A 121 -6.44 14.42 0.10
N ASP A 122 -7.27 13.86 1.00
CA ASP A 122 -8.64 13.45 0.69
C ASP A 122 -9.55 14.69 0.51
N PRO A 123 -10.35 14.80 -0.54
CA PRO A 123 -10.62 13.81 -1.60
C PRO A 123 -9.91 14.10 -2.94
N GLU A 124 -8.68 14.56 -2.90
CA GLU A 124 -7.97 14.95 -4.13
C GLU A 124 -7.71 13.78 -5.08
N THR A 125 -7.74 14.09 -6.37
CA THR A 125 -7.27 13.22 -7.44
C THR A 125 -6.21 13.95 -8.25
N LYS A 126 -5.06 13.31 -8.46
CA LYS A 126 -3.96 13.85 -9.28
C LYS A 126 -3.55 12.84 -10.35
N GLU A 127 -3.15 13.35 -11.50
CA GLU A 127 -2.51 12.56 -12.54
C GLU A 127 -0.99 12.61 -12.34
N ILE A 128 -0.37 11.46 -12.09
CA ILE A 128 1.07 11.32 -11.85
C ILE A 128 1.59 10.29 -12.85
N CYS A 129 2.53 10.68 -13.72
CA CYS A 129 3.05 9.82 -14.79
C CYS A 129 1.92 9.15 -15.62
N SER A 130 0.87 9.90 -15.94
CA SER A 130 -0.35 9.44 -16.65
C SER A 130 -1.21 8.44 -15.86
N VAL A 131 -0.90 8.17 -14.61
CA VAL A 131 -1.71 7.36 -13.69
C VAL A 131 -2.60 8.29 -12.86
N LYS A 132 -3.89 8.00 -12.82
CA LYS A 132 -4.84 8.73 -11.98
C LYS A 132 -4.81 8.14 -10.57
N ILE A 133 -4.45 8.95 -9.59
CA ILE A 133 -4.34 8.57 -8.18
C ILE A 133 -5.27 9.46 -7.35
N SER A 134 -6.20 8.81 -6.66
CA SER A 134 -7.13 9.47 -5.74
C SER A 134 -6.77 9.15 -4.30
N ALA A 135 -6.70 10.18 -3.47
CA ALA A 135 -6.45 10.01 -2.04
C ALA A 135 -7.77 9.73 -1.29
N VAL A 136 -7.71 8.80 -0.36
CA VAL A 136 -8.79 8.45 0.57
C VAL A 136 -8.22 8.53 1.97
N ALA A 137 -8.78 9.36 2.84
CA ALA A 137 -8.30 9.45 4.23
C ALA A 137 -8.35 8.09 4.93
N SER A 138 -7.31 7.78 5.68
CA SER A 138 -7.19 6.55 6.47
C SER A 138 -7.20 6.88 7.95
N ALA A 139 -7.96 6.11 8.73
CA ALA A 139 -8.00 6.22 10.17
C ALA A 139 -6.96 5.31 10.80
N HIS A 140 -5.76 5.81 11.01
CA HIS A 140 -4.75 5.07 11.75
C HIS A 140 -4.99 5.27 13.24
N GLU A 141 -5.79 4.40 13.82
CA GLU A 141 -6.61 4.44 15.02
C GLU A 141 -7.82 5.39 14.87
N PHE A 142 -7.62 6.66 14.61
CA PHE A 142 -8.68 7.66 14.46
C PHE A 142 -8.57 8.40 13.12
N LEU A 143 -9.71 8.86 12.62
CA LEU A 143 -9.75 9.78 11.48
C LEU A 143 -9.51 11.20 12.01
N ALA A 144 -8.25 11.61 12.02
CA ALA A 144 -7.83 12.88 12.62
C ALA A 144 -7.10 13.77 11.61
N PRO A 145 -7.81 14.70 10.94
CA PRO A 145 -7.13 15.72 10.14
C PRO A 145 -6.38 16.70 11.05
N ASP A 146 -5.29 17.26 10.56
CA ASP A 146 -4.60 18.35 11.25
C ASP A 146 -5.57 19.54 11.45
N PRO A 147 -5.77 20.03 12.69
CA PRO A 147 -6.78 21.03 12.99
C PRO A 147 -6.51 22.40 12.37
N LYS A 148 -5.28 22.69 11.92
CA LYS A 148 -4.92 23.99 11.32
C LYS A 148 -5.06 23.96 9.81
N THR A 149 -4.71 22.84 9.17
CA THR A 149 -4.64 22.71 7.71
C THR A 149 -5.81 21.93 7.12
N GLY A 150 -6.47 21.09 7.92
CA GLY A 150 -7.48 20.14 7.47
C GLY A 150 -6.88 18.95 6.70
N PHE A 151 -5.56 18.84 6.62
CA PHE A 151 -4.92 17.75 5.91
C PHE A 151 -4.88 16.47 6.74
N TYR A 152 -5.12 15.34 6.09
CA TYR A 152 -5.02 14.02 6.72
C TYR A 152 -3.56 13.52 6.68
N PRO A 153 -3.00 13.10 7.82
CA PRO A 153 -1.62 12.56 7.87
C PRO A 153 -1.52 11.13 7.35
N CYS A 154 -2.64 10.42 7.26
CA CYS A 154 -2.71 9.03 6.79
C CYS A 154 -3.69 8.93 5.62
N LEU A 155 -3.26 8.31 4.53
CA LEU A 155 -4.04 8.14 3.31
C LEU A 155 -3.97 6.70 2.81
N GLY A 156 -5.07 6.22 2.25
CA GLY A 156 -5.09 5.18 1.24
C GLY A 156 -5.12 5.80 -0.16
N TYR A 157 -4.87 4.97 -1.16
CA TYR A 157 -4.85 5.41 -2.56
C TYR A 157 -5.71 4.51 -3.44
N VAL A 158 -6.52 5.13 -4.29
CA VAL A 158 -7.16 4.46 -5.42
C VAL A 158 -6.38 4.83 -6.68
N ILE A 159 -5.86 3.83 -7.38
CA ILE A 159 -4.97 3.93 -8.52
C ILE A 159 -5.73 3.44 -9.75
N GLU A 160 -5.96 4.31 -10.72
CA GLU A 160 -6.69 4.00 -11.95
C GLU A 160 -5.75 4.16 -13.16
N TYR A 161 -5.47 3.09 -13.87
CA TYR A 161 -4.66 3.11 -15.08
C TYR A 161 -4.98 1.91 -15.98
N GLY A 162 -4.96 2.10 -17.29
CA GLY A 162 -5.11 0.99 -18.24
C GLY A 162 -6.41 0.19 -18.12
N GLY A 163 -7.45 0.79 -17.55
CA GLY A 163 -8.75 0.13 -17.33
C GLY A 163 -8.83 -0.68 -16.04
N VAL A 164 -7.79 -0.66 -15.21
CA VAL A 164 -7.75 -1.36 -13.90
C VAL A 164 -7.83 -0.35 -12.77
N THR A 165 -8.52 -0.71 -11.70
CA THR A 165 -8.62 0.07 -10.47
C THR A 165 -8.06 -0.72 -9.29
N VAL A 166 -7.04 -0.18 -8.64
CA VAL A 166 -6.39 -0.78 -7.47
C VAL A 166 -6.60 0.12 -6.25
N TYR A 167 -6.95 -0.47 -5.11
CA TYR A 167 -7.05 0.24 -3.83
C TYR A 167 -6.03 -0.31 -2.83
N HIS A 168 -5.29 0.58 -2.23
CA HIS A 168 -4.42 0.30 -1.08
C HIS A 168 -4.88 1.18 0.07
N SER A 169 -5.30 0.57 1.18
CA SER A 169 -5.91 1.34 2.28
C SER A 169 -4.92 2.19 3.07
N GLY A 170 -3.62 1.91 2.95
CA GLY A 170 -2.67 2.27 4.00
C GLY A 170 -3.05 1.59 5.32
N ASP A 171 -2.43 2.00 6.40
CA ASP A 171 -2.84 1.59 7.73
C ASP A 171 -4.15 2.25 8.07
N CYS A 172 -5.18 1.44 8.30
CA CYS A 172 -6.54 1.93 8.43
C CYS A 172 -7.39 1.07 9.36
N CYS A 173 -8.11 1.73 10.26
CA CYS A 173 -9.28 1.19 10.96
C CYS A 173 -10.57 1.54 10.21
N ILE A 174 -11.64 0.82 10.45
CA ILE A 174 -12.96 1.20 9.93
C ILE A 174 -13.41 2.51 10.57
N TYR A 175 -13.95 3.40 9.77
CA TYR A 175 -14.57 4.64 10.20
C TYR A 175 -15.86 4.92 9.40
N ASP A 176 -16.74 5.74 9.96
CA ASP A 176 -17.99 6.12 9.31
C ASP A 176 -17.74 6.85 8.00
N GLY A 177 -18.30 6.33 6.91
CA GLY A 177 -18.15 6.89 5.58
C GLY A 177 -17.08 6.24 4.70
N LEU A 178 -16.15 5.42 5.22
CA LEU A 178 -15.12 4.75 4.40
C LEU A 178 -15.74 3.93 3.25
N ALA A 179 -16.69 3.05 3.58
CA ALA A 179 -17.37 2.24 2.56
C ALA A 179 -18.12 3.11 1.54
N SER A 180 -18.75 4.20 1.98
CA SER A 180 -19.47 5.15 1.09
C SER A 180 -18.51 5.87 0.15
N LYS A 181 -17.32 6.22 0.62
CA LYS A 181 -16.27 6.81 -0.23
C LYS A 181 -15.82 5.82 -1.30
N LEU A 182 -15.55 4.56 -0.92
CA LEU A 182 -15.03 3.54 -1.82
C LEU A 182 -16.04 3.04 -2.87
N LYS A 183 -17.34 3.16 -2.60
CA LYS A 183 -18.41 2.81 -3.57
C LYS A 183 -18.34 3.59 -4.89
N LYS A 184 -17.59 4.68 -4.95
CA LYS A 184 -17.38 5.48 -6.18
C LYS A 184 -16.58 4.72 -7.24
N TRP A 185 -15.82 3.70 -6.85
CA TRP A 185 -14.93 2.96 -7.73
C TRP A 185 -15.33 1.48 -7.81
N LYS A 186 -15.20 0.93 -8.99
CA LYS A 186 -15.23 -0.51 -9.21
C LYS A 186 -13.81 -1.04 -9.00
N ILE A 187 -13.46 -1.36 -7.75
CA ILE A 187 -12.11 -1.78 -7.38
C ILE A 187 -11.89 -3.24 -7.80
N ASP A 188 -10.87 -3.45 -8.64
CA ASP A 188 -10.50 -4.77 -9.15
C ASP A 188 -9.55 -5.51 -8.21
N LEU A 189 -8.64 -4.79 -7.56
CA LEU A 189 -7.67 -5.32 -6.60
C LEU A 189 -7.60 -4.41 -5.37
N ALA A 190 -7.75 -5.00 -4.18
CA ALA A 190 -7.64 -4.28 -2.92
C ALA A 190 -6.59 -4.91 -2.00
N PHE A 191 -5.78 -4.09 -1.35
CA PHE A 191 -4.84 -4.46 -0.29
C PHE A 191 -5.34 -3.89 1.03
N LEU A 192 -5.62 -4.77 2.01
CA LEU A 192 -6.18 -4.38 3.31
C LEU A 192 -5.33 -4.95 4.45
N PRO A 193 -4.98 -4.16 5.48
CA PRO A 193 -4.31 -4.64 6.67
C PRO A 193 -5.29 -5.50 7.49
N ILE A 194 -4.76 -6.57 8.13
CA ILE A 194 -5.57 -7.47 8.95
C ILE A 194 -4.98 -7.72 10.34
N ASN A 195 -3.87 -7.05 10.67
CA ASN A 195 -3.17 -7.27 11.94
C ASN A 195 -4.00 -6.93 13.18
N GLY A 196 -5.09 -6.20 13.03
CA GLY A 196 -5.99 -5.85 14.14
C GLY A 196 -5.36 -4.88 15.14
N ARG A 197 -6.04 -4.73 16.27
CA ARG A 197 -5.63 -3.87 17.38
C ARG A 197 -6.14 -4.41 18.71
N ASP A 198 -5.42 -4.10 19.78
CA ASP A 198 -5.84 -4.39 21.14
C ASP A 198 -5.11 -3.48 22.15
N ALA A 199 -5.66 -3.41 23.37
CA ALA A 199 -5.14 -2.54 24.42
C ALA A 199 -3.71 -2.91 24.84
N LEU A 200 -3.30 -4.18 24.79
CA LEU A 200 -1.96 -4.60 25.19
C LEU A 200 -0.91 -4.10 24.19
N ARG A 201 -1.17 -4.24 22.89
CA ARG A 201 -0.30 -3.68 21.83
C ARG A 201 -0.23 -2.15 21.93
N TYR A 202 -1.35 -1.50 22.21
CA TYR A 202 -1.41 -0.05 22.38
C TYR A 202 -0.49 0.45 23.48
N THR A 203 -0.39 -0.27 24.63
CA THR A 203 0.51 0.11 25.73
C THR A 203 2.00 0.05 25.35
N THR A 204 2.35 -0.67 24.30
CA THR A 204 3.72 -0.75 23.75
C THR A 204 3.97 0.21 22.59
N GLY A 205 3.00 1.10 22.30
CA GLY A 205 3.07 2.07 21.20
C GLY A 205 2.75 1.48 19.81
N CYS A 206 2.18 0.27 19.76
CA CYS A 206 1.73 -0.33 18.52
C CYS A 206 0.30 0.12 18.22
N ILE A 207 0.15 1.08 17.31
CA ILE A 207 -1.14 1.50 16.78
C ILE A 207 -1.58 0.45 15.78
N GLY A 208 -2.80 -0.06 15.95
CA GLY A 208 -3.29 -1.15 15.12
C GLY A 208 -4.15 -0.67 13.94
N ASN A 209 -4.64 -1.67 13.22
CA ASN A 209 -5.43 -1.52 12.00
C ASN A 209 -6.76 -2.28 12.10
N MET A 210 -7.41 -2.48 10.96
CA MET A 210 -8.57 -3.37 10.84
C MET A 210 -8.22 -4.75 11.40
N THR A 211 -9.15 -5.34 12.14
CA THR A 211 -9.14 -6.78 12.37
C THR A 211 -9.47 -7.51 11.07
N PHE A 212 -9.15 -8.80 10.97
CA PHE A 212 -9.49 -9.58 9.77
C PHE A 212 -11.01 -9.60 9.48
N GLN A 213 -11.86 -9.56 10.53
CA GLN A 213 -13.31 -9.47 10.37
C GLN A 213 -13.71 -8.11 9.77
N GLU A 214 -13.15 -7.02 10.27
CA GLU A 214 -13.45 -5.67 9.76
C GLU A 214 -13.00 -5.51 8.30
N ALA A 215 -11.81 -6.02 7.95
CA ALA A 215 -11.32 -6.02 6.58
C ALA A 215 -12.24 -6.83 5.64
N ALA A 216 -12.73 -7.99 6.11
CA ALA A 216 -13.68 -8.81 5.37
C ALA A 216 -15.06 -8.13 5.24
N ASP A 217 -15.54 -7.49 6.31
CA ASP A 217 -16.82 -6.79 6.32
C ASP A 217 -16.80 -5.46 5.54
N LEU A 218 -15.61 -4.93 5.25
CA LEU A 218 -15.43 -3.87 4.26
C LEU A 218 -15.43 -4.44 2.82
N ALA A 219 -14.65 -5.48 2.58
CA ALA A 219 -14.43 -6.02 1.25
C ALA A 219 -15.68 -6.72 0.67
N GLY A 220 -16.39 -7.48 1.49
CA GLY A 220 -17.55 -8.28 1.08
C GLY A 220 -18.67 -7.44 0.47
N PRO A 221 -19.26 -6.46 1.19
CA PRO A 221 -20.32 -5.60 0.67
C PRO A 221 -19.90 -4.72 -0.50
N LEU A 222 -18.62 -4.33 -0.57
CA LEU A 222 -18.07 -3.54 -1.68
C LEU A 222 -17.73 -4.44 -2.88
N ASN A 223 -17.73 -5.76 -2.70
CA ASN A 223 -17.52 -6.75 -3.74
C ASN A 223 -16.27 -6.43 -4.58
N PHE A 224 -15.11 -6.29 -3.95
CA PHE A 224 -13.84 -6.10 -4.65
C PHE A 224 -13.51 -7.29 -5.57
N GLY A 225 -12.80 -7.07 -6.67
CA GLY A 225 -12.45 -8.12 -7.63
C GLY A 225 -11.58 -9.21 -7.02
N LEU A 226 -10.51 -8.81 -6.35
CA LEU A 226 -9.67 -9.64 -5.51
C LEU A 226 -9.25 -8.83 -4.27
N THR A 227 -9.36 -9.41 -3.08
CA THR A 227 -8.85 -8.80 -1.85
C THR A 227 -7.66 -9.57 -1.31
N ILE A 228 -6.57 -8.86 -1.04
CA ILE A 228 -5.32 -9.38 -0.50
C ILE A 228 -5.18 -8.90 0.95
N PRO A 229 -5.13 -9.80 1.94
CA PRO A 229 -4.76 -9.44 3.30
C PRO A 229 -3.27 -9.08 3.37
N SER A 230 -2.91 -8.13 4.21
CA SER A 230 -1.54 -7.65 4.39
C SER A 230 -1.29 -7.15 5.81
N HIS A 231 -0.10 -6.63 6.10
CA HIS A 231 0.29 -6.05 7.38
C HIS A 231 0.20 -7.04 8.56
N TYR A 232 0.58 -8.31 8.34
CA TYR A 232 0.40 -9.35 9.37
C TYR A 232 1.63 -10.19 9.68
N ASP A 233 2.77 -9.93 9.01
CA ASP A 233 3.89 -10.88 8.96
C ASP A 233 5.22 -10.35 9.50
N MET A 234 5.42 -9.02 9.51
CA MET A 234 6.74 -8.40 9.64
C MET A 234 7.27 -8.32 11.08
N PHE A 235 6.41 -8.06 12.05
CA PHE A 235 6.81 -7.81 13.44
C PHE A 235 6.16 -8.80 14.40
N ALA A 236 6.97 -9.43 15.28
CA ALA A 236 6.51 -10.50 16.17
C ALA A 236 5.29 -10.11 17.03
N GLY A 237 5.26 -8.86 17.52
CA GLY A 237 4.16 -8.33 18.35
C GLY A 237 2.96 -7.82 17.56
N ASN A 238 2.99 -7.86 16.22
CA ASN A 238 1.96 -7.27 15.36
C ASN A 238 1.58 -8.22 14.21
N ARG A 239 1.27 -9.47 14.55
CA ARG A 239 0.97 -10.54 13.59
C ARG A 239 -0.49 -10.95 13.65
N GLU A 240 -0.97 -11.46 12.51
CA GLU A 240 -2.25 -12.14 12.40
C GLU A 240 -2.11 -13.36 11.47
N ASN A 241 -2.99 -14.34 11.61
CA ASN A 241 -3.05 -15.47 10.69
C ASN A 241 -3.88 -15.08 9.45
N PRO A 242 -3.27 -14.94 8.27
CA PRO A 242 -4.01 -14.54 7.06
C PRO A 242 -5.08 -15.56 6.64
N LYS A 243 -4.97 -16.80 7.11
CA LYS A 243 -6.01 -17.82 6.88
C LYS A 243 -7.31 -17.48 7.60
N SER A 244 -7.26 -16.80 8.76
CA SER A 244 -8.47 -16.32 9.46
C SER A 244 -9.30 -15.40 8.57
N PHE A 245 -8.64 -14.51 7.81
CA PHE A 245 -9.30 -13.62 6.86
C PHE A 245 -9.94 -14.40 5.70
N THR A 246 -9.19 -15.31 5.05
CA THR A 246 -9.70 -16.04 3.89
C THR A 246 -10.81 -17.01 4.26
N ASP A 247 -10.73 -17.66 5.41
CA ASP A 247 -11.79 -18.56 5.91
C ASP A 247 -13.07 -17.76 6.26
N TYR A 248 -12.92 -16.60 6.90
CA TYR A 248 -14.07 -15.74 7.21
C TYR A 248 -14.74 -15.22 5.94
N MET A 249 -13.96 -14.78 4.96
CA MET A 249 -14.48 -14.36 3.65
C MET A 249 -15.21 -15.50 2.94
N ALA A 250 -14.63 -16.70 2.90
CA ALA A 250 -15.27 -17.86 2.27
C ALA A 250 -16.58 -18.24 2.94
N ALA A 251 -16.68 -18.11 4.27
CA ALA A 251 -17.89 -18.42 5.01
C ALA A 251 -18.99 -17.35 4.85
N LYS A 252 -18.63 -16.09 4.94
CA LYS A 252 -19.60 -14.97 4.97
C LYS A 252 -19.88 -14.34 3.61
N TYR A 253 -18.86 -14.30 2.73
CA TYR A 253 -18.91 -13.68 1.41
C TYR A 253 -18.37 -14.62 0.33
N PRO A 254 -19.00 -15.79 0.08
CA PRO A 254 -18.44 -16.87 -0.73
C PRO A 254 -18.23 -16.51 -2.21
N THR A 255 -18.85 -15.44 -2.70
CA THR A 255 -18.66 -14.95 -4.07
C THR A 255 -17.45 -14.01 -4.22
N CYS A 256 -16.89 -13.52 -3.10
CA CYS A 256 -15.76 -12.62 -3.11
C CYS A 256 -14.44 -13.40 -3.20
N LYS A 257 -13.54 -12.94 -4.04
CA LYS A 257 -12.24 -13.60 -4.23
C LYS A 257 -11.21 -13.05 -3.25
N THR A 258 -10.47 -13.96 -2.62
CA THR A 258 -9.34 -13.63 -1.76
C THR A 258 -8.13 -14.49 -2.09
N MET A 259 -6.94 -14.02 -1.78
CA MET A 259 -5.71 -14.78 -1.95
C MET A 259 -4.68 -14.33 -0.89
N ILE A 260 -3.96 -15.27 -0.32
CA ILE A 260 -2.76 -15.01 0.49
C ILE A 260 -1.57 -14.98 -0.47
N PRO A 261 -0.91 -13.82 -0.67
CA PRO A 261 0.17 -13.73 -1.62
C PRO A 261 1.44 -14.43 -1.09
N ARG A 262 2.32 -14.86 -2.00
CA ARG A 262 3.66 -15.31 -1.66
C ARG A 262 4.65 -14.18 -1.92
N TYR A 263 5.64 -14.04 -1.05
CA TYR A 263 6.69 -13.02 -1.22
C TYR A 263 7.31 -13.07 -2.61
N THR A 264 7.43 -11.91 -3.23
CA THR A 264 8.08 -11.68 -4.53
C THR A 264 7.62 -12.62 -5.67
N THR A 265 6.47 -13.26 -5.49
CA THR A 265 5.86 -14.10 -6.53
C THR A 265 4.78 -13.28 -7.23
N VAL A 266 4.88 -13.17 -8.54
CA VAL A 266 3.89 -12.43 -9.34
C VAL A 266 2.50 -13.08 -9.25
N PHE A 267 1.49 -12.26 -9.13
CA PHE A 267 0.09 -12.62 -9.39
C PHE A 267 -0.57 -11.54 -10.24
N SER A 268 -1.66 -11.89 -10.87
CA SER A 268 -2.36 -10.97 -11.77
C SER A 268 -3.84 -10.87 -11.48
N VAL A 269 -4.41 -9.70 -11.80
CA VAL A 269 -5.84 -9.44 -11.74
C VAL A 269 -6.28 -8.73 -13.00
N LYS A 270 -7.36 -9.20 -13.60
CA LYS A 270 -8.01 -8.54 -14.74
C LYS A 270 -9.14 -7.64 -14.24
N ALA A 271 -9.29 -6.52 -14.90
CA ALA A 271 -10.43 -5.63 -14.74
C ALA A 271 -11.75 -6.39 -14.95
N ARG A 272 -12.77 -6.05 -14.19
CA ARG A 272 -14.10 -6.68 -14.20
C ARG A 272 -15.07 -5.92 -15.09
#